data_b305711ca563a746aa03df3512c3004d
#
_entry.id   b305711ca563a746aa03df3512c3004d
#
_cell.length_a   1.000
_cell.length_b   1.000
_cell.length_c   1.000
_cell.angle_alpha   90.00
_cell.angle_beta   90.00
_cell.angle_gamma   90.00
#
_symmetry.space_group_name_H-M   'P 1'
#
loop_
_entity.id
_entity.type
_entity.pdbx_description
1 polymer ?
#
loop_
_entity_poly.entity_id
_entity_poly.type
_entity_poly.pdbx_seq_one_letter_code
_entity_poly.pdbx_strand_id
1 'polypeptide(L)'
;PKHVEVMAEEFLEFPTRVESEGIEKPVDELHQSWYPAKNFRSKLNLIEYLLQNKSLERVIIFCRTKDVAERVSRYLERKKLGTIAVLHANKGQNTRINAMESFKKGEIRVLVTTDVTSRGIDVHGVSHVINFELPKVPEDYLHRIGRTARMHQVGEAIALVGDHEKHLLRKIESFIDSEINSSDWPEGLADGDYLPGEQKKIAIELDNQKKERNPNYKGAFHKRSRKKKKRS
;
A
#
# COMPACT_ATOMS: atom_id res chain seq x y z
N PRO A 1 -12.12 -18.15 -2.88
CA PRO A 1 -11.01 -19.12 -2.89
C PRO A 1 -11.55 -20.53 -2.77
N LYS A 2 -11.02 -21.50 -3.54
CA LYS A 2 -11.50 -22.89 -3.62
C LYS A 2 -11.73 -23.56 -2.25
N HIS A 3 -10.91 -23.26 -1.24
CA HIS A 3 -11.09 -23.81 0.10
C HIS A 3 -12.34 -23.28 0.83
N VAL A 4 -12.82 -22.09 0.49
CA VAL A 4 -14.06 -21.51 1.02
C VAL A 4 -15.26 -22.15 0.33
N GLU A 5 -15.15 -22.47 -0.95
CA GLU A 5 -16.18 -23.20 -1.71
C GLU A 5 -16.40 -24.60 -1.12
N VAL A 6 -15.32 -25.33 -0.86
CA VAL A 6 -15.39 -26.65 -0.22
C VAL A 6 -16.02 -26.57 1.17
N MET A 7 -15.65 -25.56 1.98
CA MET A 7 -16.30 -25.38 3.29
C MET A 7 -17.78 -24.99 3.16
N ALA A 8 -18.13 -24.17 2.17
CA ALA A 8 -19.52 -23.77 1.95
C ALA A 8 -20.38 -24.97 1.52
N GLU A 9 -19.86 -25.87 0.70
CA GLU A 9 -20.55 -27.10 0.28
C GLU A 9 -20.81 -28.08 1.45
N GLU A 10 -19.97 -28.07 2.49
CA GLU A 10 -20.18 -28.88 3.70
C GLU A 10 -21.28 -28.35 4.63
N PHE A 11 -21.53 -27.02 4.63
CA PHE A 11 -22.43 -26.38 5.59
C PHE A 11 -23.73 -25.85 5.00
N LEU A 12 -23.82 -25.74 3.68
CA LEU A 12 -25.00 -25.20 3.00
C LEU A 12 -25.77 -26.28 2.28
N GLU A 13 -27.03 -26.48 2.64
CA GLU A 13 -27.96 -27.33 1.89
C GLU A 13 -28.44 -26.58 0.64
N PHE A 14 -28.14 -27.09 -0.56
CA PHE A 14 -28.54 -26.53 -1.86
C PHE A 14 -28.12 -25.05 -2.07
N PRO A 15 -26.82 -24.70 -1.97
CA PRO A 15 -26.41 -23.33 -2.17
C PRO A 15 -26.66 -22.87 -3.61
N THR A 16 -27.30 -21.73 -3.78
CA THR A 16 -27.35 -21.07 -5.09
C THR A 16 -26.03 -20.36 -5.32
N ARG A 17 -25.29 -20.81 -6.34
CA ARG A 17 -24.03 -20.17 -6.74
C ARG A 17 -24.35 -18.86 -7.47
N VAL A 18 -24.06 -17.74 -6.82
CA VAL A 18 -24.08 -16.42 -7.45
C VAL A 18 -22.65 -16.07 -7.79
N GLU A 19 -22.30 -16.15 -9.05
CA GLU A 19 -21.03 -15.59 -9.53
C GLU A 19 -21.22 -14.10 -9.76
N SER A 20 -20.52 -13.28 -8.98
CA SER A 20 -20.33 -11.88 -9.40
C SER A 20 -19.42 -11.94 -10.62
N GLU A 21 -19.82 -11.33 -11.71
CA GLU A 21 -18.95 -11.09 -12.86
C GLU A 21 -17.62 -10.52 -12.32
N GLY A 22 -16.51 -11.11 -12.80
CA GLY A 22 -15.18 -11.03 -12.22
C GLY A 22 -14.76 -9.63 -11.76
N ILE A 23 -13.71 -9.57 -10.94
CA ILE A 23 -13.11 -8.37 -10.38
C ILE A 23 -13.32 -7.19 -11.33
N GLU A 24 -14.23 -6.28 -10.94
CA GLU A 24 -14.56 -5.10 -11.75
C GLU A 24 -13.24 -4.43 -12.15
N LYS A 25 -13.01 -4.32 -13.47
CA LYS A 25 -11.90 -3.52 -13.99
C LYS A 25 -11.97 -2.13 -13.36
N PRO A 26 -10.82 -1.45 -13.16
CA PRO A 26 -10.83 -0.10 -12.62
C PRO A 26 -11.86 0.75 -13.39
N VAL A 27 -12.73 1.43 -12.64
CA VAL A 27 -13.78 2.28 -13.22
C VAL A 27 -13.09 3.32 -14.12
N ASP A 28 -13.63 3.59 -15.31
CA ASP A 28 -13.09 4.55 -16.28
C ASP A 28 -12.83 5.97 -15.72
N GLU A 29 -13.33 6.25 -14.54
CA GLU A 29 -13.19 7.51 -13.80
C GLU A 29 -12.05 7.50 -12.76
N LEU A 30 -11.19 6.46 -12.71
CA LEU A 30 -10.09 6.35 -11.75
C LEU A 30 -8.75 6.68 -12.41
N HIS A 31 -8.19 7.83 -12.03
CA HIS A 31 -6.84 8.19 -12.45
C HIS A 31 -5.80 7.48 -11.55
N GLN A 32 -4.91 6.73 -12.20
CA GLN A 32 -3.84 6.00 -11.52
C GLN A 32 -2.48 6.55 -11.93
N SER A 33 -1.63 6.82 -10.94
CA SER A 33 -0.26 7.25 -11.17
C SER A 33 0.71 6.70 -10.13
N TRP A 34 1.99 6.66 -10.46
CA TRP A 34 3.02 6.33 -9.49
C TRP A 34 4.22 7.27 -9.57
N TYR A 35 4.83 7.53 -8.43
CA TYR A 35 6.04 8.34 -8.31
C TYR A 35 7.24 7.48 -7.94
N PRO A 36 8.42 7.67 -8.57
CA PRO A 36 9.65 7.03 -8.14
C PRO A 36 10.10 7.61 -6.78
N ALA A 37 10.21 6.77 -5.75
CA ALA A 37 10.59 7.20 -4.41
C ALA A 37 11.63 6.24 -3.82
N LYS A 38 12.90 6.63 -3.79
CA LYS A 38 14.02 5.73 -3.53
C LYS A 38 14.09 5.19 -2.11
N ASN A 39 13.52 5.88 -1.12
CA ASN A 39 13.58 5.49 0.28
C ASN A 39 12.38 5.99 1.09
N PHE A 40 12.31 5.62 2.36
CA PHE A 40 11.21 5.99 3.26
C PHE A 40 11.05 7.50 3.42
N ARG A 41 12.17 8.24 3.51
CA ARG A 41 12.14 9.69 3.70
C ARG A 41 11.68 10.41 2.43
N SER A 42 12.12 9.96 1.25
CA SER A 42 11.59 10.46 -0.03
C SER A 42 10.08 10.29 -0.11
N LYS A 43 9.55 9.12 0.28
CA LYS A 43 8.10 8.88 0.34
C LYS A 43 7.40 9.85 1.30
N LEU A 44 7.97 10.13 2.48
CA LEU A 44 7.40 11.10 3.42
C LEU A 44 7.40 12.53 2.86
N ASN A 45 8.52 12.95 2.26
CA ASN A 45 8.63 14.29 1.66
C ASN A 45 7.58 14.46 0.55
N LEU A 46 7.40 13.44 -0.28
CA LEU A 46 6.40 13.47 -1.34
C LEU A 46 4.97 13.54 -0.81
N ILE A 47 4.63 12.77 0.23
CA ILE A 47 3.29 12.88 0.85
C ILE A 47 3.07 14.26 1.45
N GLU A 48 4.07 14.83 2.13
CA GLU A 48 3.99 16.20 2.66
C GLU A 48 3.70 17.18 1.53
N TYR A 49 4.41 17.08 0.41
CA TYR A 49 4.20 17.93 -0.76
C TYR A 49 2.79 17.76 -1.34
N LEU A 50 2.33 16.52 -1.56
CA LEU A 50 1.01 16.24 -2.10
C LEU A 50 -0.11 16.76 -1.19
N LEU A 51 0.00 16.55 0.13
CA LEU A 51 -1.01 16.99 1.11
C LEU A 51 -1.06 18.52 1.32
N GLN A 52 -0.10 19.28 0.80
CA GLN A 52 -0.20 20.74 0.74
C GLN A 52 -1.25 21.18 -0.30
N ASN A 53 -1.51 20.35 -1.29
CA ASN A 53 -2.60 20.60 -2.24
C ASN A 53 -3.97 20.40 -1.55
N LYS A 54 -4.82 21.42 -1.62
CA LYS A 54 -6.15 21.41 -0.99
C LYS A 54 -7.14 20.47 -1.70
N SER A 55 -6.87 20.06 -2.95
CA SER A 55 -7.73 19.08 -3.65
C SER A 55 -7.70 17.70 -2.99
N LEU A 56 -6.64 17.38 -2.22
CA LEU A 56 -6.56 16.17 -1.41
C LEU A 56 -7.37 16.35 -0.11
N GLU A 57 -8.70 16.37 -0.24
CA GLU A 57 -9.61 16.66 0.88
C GLU A 57 -9.74 15.47 1.84
N ARG A 58 -9.99 14.27 1.31
CA ARG A 58 -10.17 13.03 2.07
C ARG A 58 -9.26 11.95 1.52
N VAL A 59 -8.22 11.62 2.26
CA VAL A 59 -7.12 10.77 1.79
C VAL A 59 -7.00 9.51 2.65
N ILE A 60 -6.89 8.35 1.99
CA ILE A 60 -6.47 7.12 2.66
C ILE A 60 -5.03 6.79 2.24
N ILE A 61 -4.16 6.57 3.23
CA ILE A 61 -2.76 6.16 3.00
C ILE A 61 -2.60 4.71 3.45
N PHE A 62 -2.25 3.85 2.50
CA PHE A 62 -2.04 2.42 2.75
C PHE A 62 -0.57 2.10 3.01
N CYS A 63 -0.30 1.43 4.14
CA CYS A 63 1.00 0.93 4.54
C CYS A 63 0.95 -0.60 4.69
N ARG A 64 2.06 -1.30 4.43
CA ARG A 64 2.11 -2.78 4.59
C ARG A 64 2.13 -3.22 6.05
N THR A 65 2.71 -2.41 6.94
CA THR A 65 2.86 -2.78 8.36
C THR A 65 2.36 -1.70 9.30
N LYS A 66 1.95 -2.10 10.50
CA LYS A 66 1.54 -1.19 11.57
C LYS A 66 2.65 -0.19 11.94
N ASP A 67 3.91 -0.64 11.95
CA ASP A 67 5.04 0.21 12.34
C ASP A 67 5.30 1.31 11.31
N VAL A 68 5.12 1.01 10.02
CA VAL A 68 5.16 2.01 8.95
C VAL A 68 3.99 2.98 9.10
N ALA A 69 2.76 2.47 9.31
CA ALA A 69 1.57 3.31 9.47
C ALA A 69 1.71 4.30 10.65
N GLU A 70 2.19 3.84 11.81
CA GLU A 70 2.45 4.69 12.97
C GLU A 70 3.54 5.75 12.71
N ARG A 71 4.58 5.41 11.96
CA ARG A 71 5.64 6.36 11.62
C ARG A 71 5.17 7.42 10.64
N VAL A 72 4.37 7.03 9.64
CA VAL A 72 3.75 7.95 8.68
C VAL A 72 2.79 8.90 9.42
N SER A 73 1.87 8.38 10.23
CA SER A 73 0.91 9.19 11.01
C SER A 73 1.63 10.22 11.88
N ARG A 74 2.60 9.80 12.70
CA ARG A 74 3.38 10.71 13.56
C ARG A 74 4.15 11.77 12.77
N TYR A 75 4.62 11.46 11.57
CA TYR A 75 5.28 12.44 10.72
C TYR A 75 4.28 13.51 10.26
N LEU A 76 3.13 13.09 9.74
CA LEU A 76 2.09 13.98 9.23
C LEU A 76 1.50 14.89 10.34
N GLU A 77 1.26 14.32 11.53
CA GLU A 77 0.81 15.08 12.71
C GLU A 77 1.78 16.19 13.09
N ARG A 78 3.09 15.88 13.13
CA ARG A 78 4.14 16.89 13.42
C ARG A 78 4.20 17.99 12.37
N LYS A 79 3.86 17.67 11.11
CA LYS A 79 3.82 18.63 10.00
C LYS A 79 2.51 19.43 9.95
N LYS A 80 1.53 19.11 10.82
CA LYS A 80 0.22 19.78 10.90
C LYS A 80 -0.53 19.79 9.57
N LEU A 81 -0.50 18.66 8.84
CA LEU A 81 -1.10 18.51 7.51
C LEU A 81 -2.61 18.19 7.54
N GLY A 82 -3.28 18.49 8.62
CA GLY A 82 -4.70 18.27 8.87
C GLY A 82 -4.94 17.31 10.04
N THR A 83 -6.20 16.90 10.19
CA THR A 83 -6.59 15.88 11.16
C THR A 83 -6.22 14.48 10.64
N ILE A 84 -5.40 13.77 11.40
CA ILE A 84 -4.86 12.46 11.05
C ILE A 84 -5.40 11.39 11.98
N ALA A 85 -5.75 10.23 11.45
CA ALA A 85 -5.97 9.03 12.25
C ALA A 85 -5.16 7.86 11.69
N VAL A 86 -4.79 6.93 12.58
CA VAL A 86 -4.10 5.69 12.19
C VAL A 86 -4.90 4.47 12.62
N LEU A 87 -5.09 3.53 11.67
CA LEU A 87 -5.81 2.28 11.88
C LEU A 87 -4.93 1.07 11.53
N HIS A 88 -4.82 0.14 12.47
CA HIS A 88 -4.21 -1.16 12.25
C HIS A 88 -4.72 -2.17 13.29
N ALA A 89 -4.41 -3.45 13.13
CA ALA A 89 -4.96 -4.54 13.94
C ALA A 89 -4.75 -4.39 15.46
N ASN A 90 -3.72 -3.64 15.90
CA ASN A 90 -3.44 -3.44 17.32
C ASN A 90 -4.24 -2.30 17.97
N LYS A 91 -5.05 -1.56 17.21
CA LYS A 91 -5.99 -0.56 17.79
C LYS A 91 -7.24 -1.26 18.29
N GLY A 92 -7.73 -0.86 19.47
CA GLY A 92 -8.96 -1.39 20.02
C GLY A 92 -10.17 -1.18 19.10
N GLN A 93 -11.16 -2.06 19.17
CA GLN A 93 -12.32 -2.03 18.27
C GLN A 93 -13.05 -0.68 18.33
N ASN A 94 -13.29 -0.12 19.53
CA ASN A 94 -13.95 1.18 19.68
C ASN A 94 -13.14 2.32 19.04
N THR A 95 -11.81 2.32 19.18
CA THR A 95 -10.95 3.30 18.52
C THR A 95 -11.07 3.22 17.00
N ARG A 96 -11.18 2.00 16.45
CA ARG A 96 -11.34 1.78 15.02
C ARG A 96 -12.70 2.30 14.53
N ILE A 97 -13.77 2.00 15.25
CA ILE A 97 -15.14 2.47 14.92
C ILE A 97 -15.18 4.00 14.95
N ASN A 98 -14.71 4.62 16.04
CA ASN A 98 -14.74 6.08 16.19
C ASN A 98 -13.91 6.79 15.09
N ALA A 99 -12.70 6.30 14.81
CA ALA A 99 -11.87 6.87 13.75
C ALA A 99 -12.54 6.75 12.37
N MET A 100 -13.24 5.64 12.11
CA MET A 100 -13.97 5.44 10.88
C MET A 100 -15.19 6.38 10.75
N GLU A 101 -15.94 6.54 11.82
CA GLU A 101 -17.09 7.45 11.84
C GLU A 101 -16.63 8.90 11.65
N SER A 102 -15.59 9.33 12.36
CA SER A 102 -15.01 10.66 12.19
C SER A 102 -14.45 10.89 10.78
N PHE A 103 -13.85 9.85 10.17
CA PHE A 103 -13.40 9.93 8.78
C PHE A 103 -14.59 10.02 7.80
N LYS A 104 -15.67 9.26 8.02
CA LYS A 104 -16.91 9.34 7.22
C LYS A 104 -17.55 10.74 7.31
N LYS A 105 -17.54 11.34 8.49
CA LYS A 105 -18.08 12.70 8.72
C LYS A 105 -17.18 13.82 8.16
N GLY A 106 -15.95 13.51 7.69
CA GLY A 106 -14.99 14.51 7.22
C GLY A 106 -14.23 15.24 8.34
N GLU A 107 -14.37 14.82 9.60
CA GLU A 107 -13.63 15.36 10.74
C GLU A 107 -12.15 14.97 10.69
N ILE A 108 -11.84 13.82 10.10
CA ILE A 108 -10.49 13.34 9.81
C ILE A 108 -10.23 13.51 8.33
N ARG A 109 -9.15 14.24 7.99
CA ARG A 109 -8.72 14.46 6.62
C ARG A 109 -7.91 13.28 6.05
N VAL A 110 -7.01 12.73 6.86
CA VAL A 110 -6.08 11.67 6.42
C VAL A 110 -6.21 10.45 7.31
N LEU A 111 -6.53 9.31 6.70
CA LEU A 111 -6.59 8.02 7.36
C LEU A 111 -5.38 7.17 6.93
N VAL A 112 -4.45 6.88 7.85
CA VAL A 112 -3.34 5.98 7.60
C VAL A 112 -3.73 4.57 8.05
N THR A 113 -3.63 3.57 7.17
CA THR A 113 -4.14 2.22 7.49
C THR A 113 -3.29 1.10 6.90
N THR A 114 -3.58 -0.13 7.33
CA THR A 114 -3.04 -1.39 6.76
C THR A 114 -4.17 -2.23 6.15
N ASP A 115 -3.84 -3.14 5.22
CA ASP A 115 -4.82 -3.95 4.49
C ASP A 115 -5.79 -4.73 5.39
N VAL A 116 -5.28 -5.36 6.46
CA VAL A 116 -6.09 -6.17 7.38
C VAL A 116 -7.23 -5.37 8.01
N THR A 117 -7.01 -4.08 8.21
CA THR A 117 -7.97 -3.21 8.91
C THR A 117 -8.94 -2.55 7.94
N SER A 118 -8.55 -2.40 6.69
CA SER A 118 -9.36 -1.72 5.66
C SER A 118 -10.35 -2.65 4.97
N ARG A 119 -10.20 -3.98 5.07
CA ARG A 119 -11.18 -4.93 4.56
C ARG A 119 -12.48 -4.80 5.37
N GLY A 120 -13.60 -4.63 4.68
CA GLY A 120 -14.91 -4.39 5.31
C GLY A 120 -15.17 -2.95 5.74
N ILE A 121 -14.25 -2.03 5.46
CA ILE A 121 -14.48 -0.60 5.66
C ILE A 121 -15.33 -0.07 4.51
N ASP A 122 -16.60 0.20 4.81
CA ASP A 122 -17.48 0.90 3.89
C ASP A 122 -17.26 2.42 4.01
N VAL A 123 -16.21 2.92 3.33
CA VAL A 123 -15.96 4.35 3.20
C VAL A 123 -16.05 4.74 1.74
N HIS A 124 -17.01 5.60 1.46
CA HIS A 124 -17.22 6.21 0.15
C HIS A 124 -16.78 7.68 0.16
N GLY A 125 -16.58 8.24 -1.02
CA GLY A 125 -16.24 9.66 -1.17
C GLY A 125 -14.81 10.00 -0.71
N VAL A 126 -13.88 9.06 -0.88
CA VAL A 126 -12.45 9.32 -0.70
C VAL A 126 -11.93 9.97 -1.99
N SER A 127 -11.33 11.14 -1.87
CA SER A 127 -10.78 11.86 -3.03
C SER A 127 -9.52 11.19 -3.57
N HIS A 128 -8.65 10.73 -2.68
CA HIS A 128 -7.36 10.14 -3.05
C HIS A 128 -7.04 8.92 -2.22
N VAL A 129 -6.50 7.89 -2.89
CA VAL A 129 -5.85 6.74 -2.26
C VAL A 129 -4.36 6.81 -2.52
N ILE A 130 -3.55 6.81 -1.47
CA ILE A 130 -2.08 6.80 -1.58
C ILE A 130 -1.55 5.45 -1.10
N ASN A 131 -0.93 4.70 -2.00
CA ASN A 131 -0.18 3.50 -1.66
C ASN A 131 1.25 3.90 -1.25
N PHE A 132 1.48 4.14 0.06
CA PHE A 132 2.82 4.40 0.60
C PHE A 132 3.78 3.24 0.33
N GLU A 133 3.26 2.03 0.39
CA GLU A 133 3.91 0.80 -0.04
C GLU A 133 2.94 -0.01 -0.88
N LEU A 134 3.41 -0.56 -2.00
CA LEU A 134 2.59 -1.44 -2.82
C LEU A 134 2.24 -2.74 -2.07
N PRO A 135 1.04 -3.28 -2.23
CA PRO A 135 0.68 -4.57 -1.66
C PRO A 135 1.47 -5.69 -2.34
N LYS A 136 1.67 -6.81 -1.62
CA LYS A 136 2.32 -8.00 -2.19
C LYS A 136 1.38 -8.82 -3.08
N VAL A 137 0.10 -8.72 -2.81
CA VAL A 137 -0.99 -9.41 -3.51
C VAL A 137 -1.68 -8.41 -4.41
N PRO A 138 -1.71 -8.61 -5.74
CA PRO A 138 -2.27 -7.63 -6.68
C PRO A 138 -3.75 -7.33 -6.44
N GLU A 139 -4.55 -8.30 -6.00
CA GLU A 139 -5.96 -8.12 -5.67
C GLU A 139 -6.17 -7.08 -4.57
N ASP A 140 -5.26 -7.01 -3.60
CA ASP A 140 -5.32 -6.00 -2.53
C ASP A 140 -5.18 -4.58 -3.10
N TYR A 141 -4.47 -4.40 -4.21
CA TYR A 141 -4.37 -3.11 -4.89
C TYR A 141 -5.75 -2.63 -5.36
N LEU A 142 -6.52 -3.48 -6.02
CA LEU A 142 -7.89 -3.13 -6.44
C LEU A 142 -8.80 -2.82 -5.25
N HIS A 143 -8.70 -3.60 -4.17
CA HIS A 143 -9.44 -3.33 -2.94
C HIS A 143 -9.09 -1.98 -2.32
N ARG A 144 -7.84 -1.52 -2.44
CA ARG A 144 -7.40 -0.21 -1.95
C ARG A 144 -7.94 0.91 -2.82
N ILE A 145 -7.71 0.85 -4.13
CA ILE A 145 -8.13 1.90 -5.05
C ILE A 145 -9.65 1.99 -5.18
N GLY A 146 -10.38 0.88 -5.01
CA GLY A 146 -11.83 0.85 -4.94
C GLY A 146 -12.44 1.59 -3.73
N ARG A 147 -11.64 2.26 -2.88
CA ARG A 147 -12.12 3.22 -1.86
C ARG A 147 -12.39 4.60 -2.43
N THR A 148 -11.86 4.91 -3.60
CA THR A 148 -12.12 6.13 -4.37
C THR A 148 -12.92 5.81 -5.64
N ALA A 149 -13.25 6.80 -6.46
CA ALA A 149 -13.96 6.64 -7.74
C ALA A 149 -15.31 5.88 -7.62
N ARG A 150 -16.23 6.40 -6.82
CA ARG A 150 -17.62 5.90 -6.75
C ARG A 150 -18.61 7.05 -6.89
N MET A 151 -19.81 6.76 -7.40
CA MET A 151 -20.94 7.71 -7.52
C MET A 151 -20.60 8.94 -8.41
N HIS A 152 -20.03 8.73 -9.61
CA HIS A 152 -19.73 9.80 -10.59
C HIS A 152 -18.68 10.82 -10.11
N GLN A 153 -17.83 10.48 -9.13
CA GLN A 153 -16.69 11.30 -8.76
C GLN A 153 -15.41 10.66 -9.28
N VAL A 154 -14.61 11.46 -9.99
CA VAL A 154 -13.25 11.07 -10.41
C VAL A 154 -12.39 10.82 -9.18
N GLY A 155 -11.84 9.62 -9.07
CA GLY A 155 -10.94 9.26 -7.97
C GLY A 155 -9.49 9.29 -8.41
N GLU A 156 -8.58 9.53 -7.48
CA GLU A 156 -7.14 9.46 -7.76
C GLU A 156 -6.45 8.38 -6.90
N ALA A 157 -5.67 7.54 -7.53
CA ALA A 157 -4.84 6.53 -6.89
C ALA A 157 -3.36 6.80 -7.19
N ILE A 158 -2.59 7.06 -6.14
CA ILE A 158 -1.17 7.40 -6.23
C ILE A 158 -0.35 6.31 -5.54
N ALA A 159 0.68 5.79 -6.21
CA ALA A 159 1.61 4.82 -5.62
C ALA A 159 3.02 5.41 -5.47
N LEU A 160 3.68 5.15 -4.34
CA LEU A 160 5.06 5.58 -4.07
C LEU A 160 5.98 4.38 -4.21
N VAL A 161 6.72 4.31 -5.31
CA VAL A 161 7.40 3.09 -5.74
C VAL A 161 8.91 3.22 -5.63
N GLY A 162 9.52 2.45 -4.72
CA GLY A 162 10.97 2.28 -4.68
C GLY A 162 11.46 1.26 -5.71
N ASP A 163 12.76 1.29 -6.04
CA ASP A 163 13.33 0.33 -7.00
C ASP A 163 13.10 -1.12 -6.62
N HIS A 164 13.10 -1.42 -5.32
CA HIS A 164 12.81 -2.75 -4.77
C HIS A 164 11.33 -3.14 -4.88
N GLU A 165 10.41 -2.19 -5.15
CA GLU A 165 8.98 -2.42 -5.31
C GLU A 165 8.54 -2.48 -6.78
N LYS A 166 9.40 -2.15 -7.75
CA LYS A 166 9.05 -2.18 -9.19
C LYS A 166 8.54 -3.53 -9.69
N HIS A 167 8.97 -4.63 -9.06
CA HIS A 167 8.46 -5.96 -9.39
C HIS A 167 7.01 -6.16 -8.94
N LEU A 168 6.58 -5.50 -7.85
CA LEU A 168 5.18 -5.50 -7.39
C LEU A 168 4.32 -4.65 -8.33
N LEU A 169 4.82 -3.48 -8.75
CA LEU A 169 4.14 -2.64 -9.73
C LEU A 169 3.81 -3.43 -11.00
N ARG A 170 4.81 -4.10 -11.60
CA ARG A 170 4.58 -4.93 -12.80
C ARG A 170 3.58 -6.07 -12.59
N LYS A 171 3.57 -6.69 -11.40
CA LYS A 171 2.56 -7.72 -11.08
C LYS A 171 1.16 -7.13 -10.99
N ILE A 172 1.02 -5.91 -10.45
CA ILE A 172 -0.24 -5.19 -10.37
C ILE A 172 -0.70 -4.81 -11.78
N GLU A 173 0.16 -4.19 -12.59
CA GLU A 173 -0.13 -3.82 -13.98
C GLU A 173 -0.57 -5.01 -14.82
N SER A 174 0.15 -6.14 -14.69
CA SER A 174 -0.24 -7.40 -15.36
C SER A 174 -1.59 -7.94 -14.87
N PHE A 175 -1.93 -7.74 -13.60
CA PHE A 175 -3.18 -8.22 -13.03
C PHE A 175 -4.39 -7.37 -13.44
N ILE A 176 -4.22 -6.04 -13.51
CA ILE A 176 -5.27 -5.11 -13.93
C ILE A 176 -5.35 -4.96 -15.45
N ASP A 177 -4.45 -5.60 -16.21
CA ASP A 177 -4.32 -5.50 -17.67
C ASP A 177 -4.20 -4.05 -18.14
N SER A 178 -3.44 -3.23 -17.42
CA SER A 178 -3.24 -1.81 -17.72
C SER A 178 -1.92 -1.30 -17.11
N GLU A 179 -1.22 -0.44 -17.85
CA GLU A 179 -0.05 0.28 -17.33
C GLU A 179 -0.49 1.43 -16.42
N ILE A 180 0.25 1.66 -15.35
CA ILE A 180 0.05 2.80 -14.45
C ILE A 180 1.06 3.88 -14.81
N ASN A 181 0.57 5.07 -15.12
CA ASN A 181 1.41 6.18 -15.59
C ASN A 181 2.44 6.61 -14.53
N SER A 182 3.70 6.76 -14.94
CA SER A 182 4.73 7.35 -14.11
C SER A 182 4.57 8.87 -14.06
N SER A 183 4.62 9.43 -12.86
CA SER A 183 4.70 10.87 -12.63
C SER A 183 6.13 11.29 -12.35
N ASP A 184 6.52 12.46 -12.83
CA ASP A 184 7.84 13.03 -12.51
C ASP A 184 7.93 13.45 -11.05
N TRP A 185 9.15 13.34 -10.51
CA TRP A 185 9.42 13.84 -9.17
C TRP A 185 9.23 15.37 -9.14
N PRO A 186 8.49 15.93 -8.15
CA PRO A 186 8.25 17.37 -8.11
C PRO A 186 9.54 18.17 -8.09
N GLU A 187 9.61 19.19 -8.94
CA GLU A 187 10.78 20.08 -9.02
C GLU A 187 11.03 20.76 -7.67
N GLY A 188 12.29 20.81 -7.26
CA GLY A 188 12.69 21.41 -5.98
C GLY A 188 12.38 20.58 -4.74
N LEU A 189 11.66 19.47 -4.85
CA LEU A 189 11.42 18.58 -3.73
C LEU A 189 12.68 17.75 -3.41
N ALA A 190 13.22 17.94 -2.21
CA ALA A 190 14.42 17.22 -1.79
C ALA A 190 14.15 15.71 -1.68
N ASP A 191 15.03 14.94 -2.30
CA ASP A 191 15.14 13.51 -2.07
C ASP A 191 15.66 13.30 -0.64
N GLY A 192 14.98 12.48 0.13
CA GLY A 192 15.39 12.25 1.52
C GLY A 192 16.57 11.29 1.65
N ASP A 193 17.35 11.46 2.72
CA ASP A 193 18.41 10.51 3.07
C ASP A 193 17.85 9.16 3.52
N TYR A 194 18.62 8.10 3.29
CA TYR A 194 18.29 6.77 3.81
C TYR A 194 18.28 6.76 5.34
N LEU A 195 17.32 6.07 5.91
CA LEU A 195 17.33 5.78 7.34
C LEU A 195 18.44 4.77 7.69
N PRO A 196 18.93 4.76 8.94
CA PRO A 196 19.93 3.79 9.35
C PRO A 196 19.54 2.35 9.03
N GLY A 197 20.35 1.66 8.25
CA GLY A 197 20.12 0.28 7.84
C GLY A 197 19.11 0.07 6.70
N GLU A 198 18.40 1.09 6.23
CA GLU A 198 17.42 1.00 5.16
C GLU A 198 18.06 0.60 3.82
N GLN A 199 19.13 1.26 3.44
CA GLN A 199 19.86 0.95 2.20
C GLN A 199 20.29 -0.54 2.14
N LYS A 200 20.75 -1.08 3.28
CA LYS A 200 21.11 -2.50 3.36
C LYS A 200 19.90 -3.42 3.21
N LYS A 201 18.76 -3.06 3.79
CA LYS A 201 17.52 -3.84 3.64
C LYS A 201 17.05 -3.86 2.19
N ILE A 202 17.05 -2.71 1.52
CA ILE A 202 16.69 -2.59 0.10
C ILE A 202 17.65 -3.43 -0.76
N ALA A 203 18.96 -3.35 -0.52
CA ALA A 203 19.94 -4.13 -1.25
C ALA A 203 19.74 -5.66 -1.09
N ILE A 204 19.39 -6.11 0.13
CA ILE A 204 19.08 -7.53 0.39
C ILE A 204 17.82 -7.94 -0.35
N GLU A 205 16.78 -7.11 -0.37
CA GLU A 205 15.52 -7.41 -1.05
C GLU A 205 15.72 -7.50 -2.56
N LEU A 206 16.47 -6.57 -3.15
CA LEU A 206 16.84 -6.62 -4.57
C LEU A 206 17.69 -7.86 -4.92
N ASP A 207 18.60 -8.27 -4.04
CA ASP A 207 19.40 -9.49 -4.22
C ASP A 207 18.53 -10.75 -4.18
N ASN A 208 17.56 -10.80 -3.27
CA ASN A 208 16.59 -11.91 -3.19
C ASN A 208 15.72 -12.00 -4.45
N GLN A 209 15.24 -10.88 -4.97
CA GLN A 209 14.49 -10.86 -6.24
C GLN A 209 15.30 -11.35 -7.42
N LYS A 210 16.62 -11.03 -7.48
CA LYS A 210 17.52 -11.57 -8.50
C LYS A 210 17.67 -13.09 -8.38
N LYS A 211 17.72 -13.63 -7.15
CA LYS A 211 17.80 -15.08 -6.91
C LYS A 211 16.52 -15.80 -7.34
N GLU A 212 15.36 -15.22 -7.06
CA GLU A 212 14.08 -15.77 -7.50
C GLU A 212 13.96 -15.84 -9.03
N ARG A 213 14.47 -14.81 -9.74
CA ARG A 213 14.46 -14.78 -11.22
C ARG A 213 15.50 -15.67 -11.86
N ASN A 214 16.63 -15.88 -11.21
CA ASN A 214 17.74 -16.69 -11.72
C ASN A 214 18.26 -17.63 -10.63
N PRO A 215 17.85 -18.91 -10.61
CA PRO A 215 18.29 -19.89 -9.63
C PRO A 215 19.82 -20.08 -9.57
N ASN A 216 20.53 -19.78 -10.66
CA ASN A 216 22.00 -19.86 -10.73
C ASN A 216 22.70 -18.64 -10.14
N TYR A 217 21.97 -17.57 -9.81
CA TYR A 217 22.54 -16.37 -9.22
C TYR A 217 22.92 -16.61 -7.76
N LYS A 218 24.21 -16.59 -7.45
CA LYS A 218 24.73 -16.86 -6.10
C LYS A 218 24.40 -15.78 -5.07
N GLY A 219 24.05 -14.58 -5.53
CA GLY A 219 23.73 -13.43 -4.67
C GLY A 219 24.96 -12.72 -4.11
N ALA A 220 24.79 -11.45 -3.70
CA ALA A 220 25.85 -10.65 -3.08
C ALA A 220 25.94 -10.86 -1.54
N PHE A 221 24.85 -11.33 -0.92
CA PHE A 221 24.76 -11.52 0.53
C PHE A 221 24.79 -13.02 0.90
N HIS A 222 25.97 -13.64 0.84
CA HIS A 222 26.14 -15.01 1.29
C HIS A 222 26.27 -15.07 2.82
N LYS A 223 25.58 -16.01 3.46
CA LYS A 223 25.98 -16.45 4.79
C LYS A 223 27.34 -17.12 4.65
N ARG A 224 28.40 -16.48 5.14
CA ARG A 224 29.70 -17.16 5.29
C ARG A 224 29.46 -18.40 6.12
N SER A 225 29.67 -19.59 5.56
CA SER A 225 29.67 -20.82 6.34
C SER A 225 30.75 -20.67 7.40
N ARG A 226 30.36 -20.74 8.68
CA ARG A 226 31.35 -20.83 9.78
C ARG A 226 32.14 -22.09 9.53
N LYS A 227 33.40 -21.97 9.07
CA LYS A 227 34.34 -23.06 9.08
C LYS A 227 34.44 -23.56 10.52
N LYS A 228 33.93 -24.78 10.75
CA LYS A 228 34.19 -25.47 12.02
C LYS A 228 35.69 -25.55 12.19
N LYS A 229 36.28 -24.81 13.14
CA LYS A 229 37.66 -25.05 13.59
C LYS A 229 37.68 -26.48 14.11
N LYS A 230 38.31 -27.39 13.38
CA LYS A 230 38.74 -28.68 13.93
C LYS A 230 39.67 -28.34 15.09
N ARG A 231 39.26 -28.67 16.30
CA ARG A 231 40.18 -28.78 17.45
C ARG A 231 40.97 -30.03 17.23
N SER A 232 42.30 -29.88 17.03
CA SER A 232 43.33 -30.93 17.22
C SER A 232 43.56 -31.09 18.69
#